data_00c9fe115a92e0d9732106014c716d3b
#
_entry.id   00c9fe115a92e0d9732106014c716d3b
#
_cell.length_a   1.000
_cell.length_b   1.000
_cell.length_c   1.000
_cell.angle_alpha   90.00
_cell.angle_beta   90.00
_cell.angle_gamma   90.00
#
_symmetry.space_group_name_H-M   'P 1'
#
loop_
_entity.id
_entity.type
_entity.pdbx_description
1 polymer ?
#
loop_
_entity_poly.entity_id
_entity_poly.type
_entity_poly.pdbx_seq_one_letter_code
_entity_poly.pdbx_strand_id
1 'polypeptide(L)'
;LLNITYKKFSDNRGKSDLISQWERCLDMIQNEEYFILFSDDDIMEANCVEMFYQALACNHIYDVYHYNIDIIDQHENITKHCNEYPQILSASEFIRLIYTYQIDARMPEFIFRTSHFNETGRFIKFDLAYRSDNATVLVCAEEKGIFSIEKAKVLWRDSGVNISSTYNISTQKRKAIATIDFFNWLEAYYTSKNQTSPLTLKERLLLTITEIS
;
A
#
# COMPACT_ATOMS: atom_id res chain seq x y z
N LEU A 1 -14.29 -25.61 -2.23
CA LEU A 1 -13.37 -25.85 -1.10
C LEU A 1 -12.31 -24.73 -1.12
N LEU A 2 -12.17 -23.97 -0.03
CA LEU A 2 -11.08 -23.03 0.15
C LEU A 2 -9.77 -23.81 0.25
N ASN A 3 -8.82 -23.54 -0.63
CA ASN A 3 -7.46 -24.06 -0.52
C ASN A 3 -6.71 -23.19 0.50
N ILE A 4 -6.45 -23.73 1.70
CA ILE A 4 -5.68 -23.04 2.72
C ILE A 4 -4.30 -23.69 2.78
N THR A 5 -3.26 -22.87 2.55
CA THR A 5 -1.87 -23.29 2.77
C THR A 5 -1.34 -22.56 4.00
N TYR A 6 -0.92 -23.30 5.03
CA TYR A 6 -0.31 -22.76 6.23
C TYR A 6 1.20 -23.00 6.23
N LYS A 7 1.98 -21.94 6.50
CA LYS A 7 3.42 -22.02 6.66
C LYS A 7 3.86 -21.26 7.90
N LYS A 8 4.46 -21.96 8.85
CA LYS A 8 5.14 -21.34 10.00
C LYS A 8 6.61 -21.11 9.64
N PHE A 9 7.04 -19.85 9.65
CA PHE A 9 8.44 -19.51 9.44
C PHE A 9 9.24 -19.73 10.72
N SER A 10 10.53 -20.09 10.60
CA SER A 10 11.45 -20.33 11.72
C SER A 10 11.85 -19.06 12.47
N ASP A 11 11.80 -17.91 11.80
CA ASP A 11 12.16 -16.59 12.30
C ASP A 11 11.06 -15.57 12.01
N ASN A 12 10.96 -14.53 12.85
CA ASN A 12 10.06 -13.40 12.63
C ASN A 12 10.86 -12.22 12.07
N ARG A 13 10.66 -11.90 10.81
CA ARG A 13 11.30 -10.75 10.13
C ARG A 13 10.49 -9.48 10.22
N GLY A 14 9.20 -9.55 10.56
CA GLY A 14 8.32 -8.39 10.57
C GLY A 14 8.81 -7.22 11.43
N LYS A 15 9.56 -7.50 12.50
CA LYS A 15 10.12 -6.44 13.35
C LYS A 15 11.42 -5.82 12.85
N SER A 16 12.22 -6.57 12.08
CA SER A 16 13.56 -6.15 11.65
C SER A 16 13.63 -5.78 10.17
N ASP A 17 12.89 -6.49 9.33
CA ASP A 17 12.84 -6.30 7.89
C ASP A 17 11.45 -6.75 7.38
N LEU A 18 10.48 -5.84 7.48
CA LEU A 18 9.09 -6.12 7.11
C LEU A 18 8.96 -6.46 5.61
N ILE A 19 9.75 -5.83 4.74
CA ILE A 19 9.73 -6.15 3.30
C ILE A 19 10.16 -7.59 3.07
N SER A 20 11.23 -8.06 3.69
CA SER A 20 11.64 -9.47 3.59
C SER A 20 10.59 -10.44 4.16
N GLN A 21 9.79 -9.99 5.14
CA GLN A 21 8.64 -10.76 5.62
C GLN A 21 7.54 -10.85 4.54
N TRP A 22 7.22 -9.74 3.88
CA TRP A 22 6.25 -9.70 2.80
C TRP A 22 6.70 -10.54 1.60
N GLU A 23 7.95 -10.38 1.18
CA GLU A 23 8.53 -11.13 0.05
C GLU A 23 8.39 -12.64 0.24
N ARG A 24 8.77 -13.18 1.40
CA ARG A 24 8.66 -14.62 1.65
C ARG A 24 7.23 -15.14 1.80
N CYS A 25 6.25 -14.25 2.12
CA CYS A 25 4.84 -14.60 2.04
C CYS A 25 4.40 -14.71 0.58
N LEU A 26 4.84 -13.80 -0.28
CA LEU A 26 4.55 -13.85 -1.71
C LEU A 26 5.21 -15.06 -2.41
N ASP A 27 6.32 -15.59 -1.89
CA ASP A 27 6.93 -16.82 -2.40
C ASP A 27 6.04 -18.07 -2.19
N MET A 28 4.91 -17.93 -1.49
CA MET A 28 3.89 -18.98 -1.37
C MET A 28 2.88 -18.95 -2.52
N ILE A 29 2.81 -17.89 -3.32
CA ILE A 29 1.99 -17.77 -4.53
C ILE A 29 2.50 -18.79 -5.56
N GLN A 30 1.59 -19.56 -6.17
CA GLN A 30 1.94 -20.55 -7.18
C GLN A 30 1.48 -20.09 -8.58
N ASN A 31 0.18 -20.12 -8.82
CA ASN A 31 -0.41 -19.79 -10.11
C ASN A 31 -1.56 -18.78 -10.00
N GLU A 32 -1.69 -18.14 -8.85
CA GLU A 32 -2.72 -17.14 -8.62
C GLU A 32 -2.47 -15.92 -9.48
N GLU A 33 -3.47 -15.56 -10.28
CA GLU A 33 -3.37 -14.41 -11.20
C GLU A 33 -3.31 -13.07 -10.45
N TYR A 34 -3.98 -13.01 -9.29
CA TYR A 34 -4.00 -11.84 -8.42
C TYR A 34 -3.70 -12.24 -6.99
N PHE A 35 -3.13 -11.33 -6.25
CA PHE A 35 -2.94 -11.48 -4.81
C PHE A 35 -3.28 -10.19 -4.06
N ILE A 36 -3.58 -10.35 -2.79
CA ILE A 36 -3.66 -9.29 -1.79
C ILE A 36 -2.74 -9.67 -0.63
N LEU A 37 -1.93 -8.72 -0.17
CA LEU A 37 -1.12 -8.91 1.03
C LEU A 37 -1.91 -8.40 2.23
N PHE A 38 -2.63 -9.31 2.87
CA PHE A 38 -3.57 -8.99 3.94
C PHE A 38 -2.96 -9.26 5.32
N SER A 39 -3.16 -8.33 6.27
CA SER A 39 -2.71 -8.48 7.65
C SER A 39 -3.67 -9.38 8.44
N ASP A 40 -3.17 -10.02 9.49
CA ASP A 40 -3.94 -10.95 10.32
C ASP A 40 -4.87 -10.24 11.31
N ASP A 41 -4.70 -8.94 11.51
CA ASP A 41 -5.50 -8.10 12.38
C ASP A 41 -6.54 -7.21 11.65
N ASP A 42 -6.48 -7.13 10.33
CA ASP A 42 -7.43 -6.39 9.52
C ASP A 42 -8.70 -7.20 9.19
N ILE A 43 -9.77 -6.55 8.77
CA ILE A 43 -11.03 -7.19 8.42
C ILE A 43 -11.39 -6.87 6.96
N MET A 44 -11.70 -7.92 6.21
CA MET A 44 -12.26 -7.81 4.87
C MET A 44 -13.77 -8.00 4.95
N GLU A 45 -14.57 -7.07 4.41
CA GLU A 45 -16.02 -7.26 4.34
C GLU A 45 -16.38 -8.52 3.55
N ALA A 46 -17.47 -9.16 3.93
CA ALA A 46 -17.85 -10.49 3.40
C ALA A 46 -18.07 -10.53 1.88
N ASN A 47 -18.38 -9.38 1.27
CA ASN A 47 -18.63 -9.23 -0.17
C ASN A 47 -17.38 -8.82 -0.97
N CYS A 48 -16.23 -8.56 -0.34
CA CYS A 48 -15.05 -8.07 -1.04
C CYS A 48 -14.64 -8.96 -2.23
N VAL A 49 -14.54 -10.26 -2.01
CA VAL A 49 -14.17 -11.21 -3.06
C VAL A 49 -15.16 -11.19 -4.22
N GLU A 50 -16.45 -11.15 -3.94
CA GLU A 50 -17.48 -11.05 -4.97
C GLU A 50 -17.36 -9.75 -5.76
N MET A 51 -17.21 -8.63 -5.08
CA MET A 51 -17.07 -7.31 -5.72
C MET A 51 -15.79 -7.23 -6.56
N PHE A 52 -14.69 -7.85 -6.13
CA PHE A 52 -13.48 -7.95 -6.95
C PHE A 52 -13.75 -8.69 -8.27
N TYR A 53 -14.38 -9.87 -8.22
CA TYR A 53 -14.68 -10.61 -9.44
C TYR A 53 -15.68 -9.89 -10.35
N GLN A 54 -16.63 -9.15 -9.80
CA GLN A 54 -17.51 -8.28 -10.60
C GLN A 54 -16.73 -7.14 -11.28
N ALA A 55 -15.83 -6.48 -10.55
CA ALA A 55 -14.96 -5.45 -11.10
C ALA A 55 -14.05 -6.01 -12.19
N LEU A 56 -13.45 -7.18 -11.95
CA LEU A 56 -12.57 -7.85 -12.89
C LEU A 56 -13.31 -8.24 -14.19
N ALA A 57 -14.53 -8.74 -14.11
CA ALA A 57 -15.34 -9.11 -15.27
C ALA A 57 -15.61 -7.92 -16.20
N CYS A 58 -15.74 -6.72 -15.65
CA CYS A 58 -16.00 -5.50 -16.42
C CYS A 58 -14.72 -4.74 -16.82
N ASN A 59 -13.63 -4.87 -16.04
CA ASN A 59 -12.45 -4.01 -16.09
C ASN A 59 -11.14 -4.79 -15.88
N HIS A 60 -10.95 -5.91 -16.54
CA HIS A 60 -9.79 -6.80 -16.40
C HIS A 60 -8.46 -6.23 -16.92
N ILE A 61 -8.45 -5.00 -17.40
CA ILE A 61 -7.27 -4.34 -17.95
C ILE A 61 -6.29 -3.84 -16.90
N TYR A 62 -6.76 -3.58 -15.67
CA TYR A 62 -5.92 -3.01 -14.61
C TYR A 62 -4.98 -4.06 -13.98
N ASP A 63 -3.83 -3.58 -13.51
CA ASP A 63 -2.87 -4.41 -12.78
C ASP A 63 -2.93 -4.17 -11.28
N VAL A 64 -3.58 -3.06 -10.87
CA VAL A 64 -3.85 -2.72 -9.46
C VAL A 64 -5.32 -2.42 -9.28
N TYR A 65 -5.95 -3.14 -8.34
CA TYR A 65 -7.30 -2.85 -7.85
C TYR A 65 -7.21 -2.43 -6.38
N HIS A 66 -8.21 -1.72 -5.91
CA HIS A 66 -8.22 -1.12 -4.60
C HIS A 66 -9.60 -1.22 -3.96
N TYR A 67 -9.65 -1.57 -2.67
CA TYR A 67 -10.83 -1.40 -1.83
C TYR A 67 -10.73 -0.10 -1.06
N ASN A 68 -11.83 0.65 -0.93
CA ASN A 68 -11.88 1.74 0.03
C ASN A 68 -11.72 1.20 1.46
N ILE A 69 -11.18 2.01 2.36
CA ILE A 69 -10.91 1.61 3.75
C ILE A 69 -11.66 2.48 4.75
N ASP A 70 -11.92 1.88 5.91
CA ASP A 70 -12.19 2.61 7.14
C ASP A 70 -11.19 2.15 8.21
N ILE A 71 -10.91 3.01 9.20
CA ILE A 71 -9.98 2.68 10.29
C ILE A 71 -10.78 2.24 11.50
N ILE A 72 -10.38 1.11 12.09
CA ILE A 72 -10.99 0.56 13.30
C ILE A 72 -9.99 0.48 14.46
N ASP A 73 -10.51 0.50 15.69
CA ASP A 73 -9.74 0.24 16.91
C ASP A 73 -9.62 -1.28 17.19
N GLN A 74 -8.99 -1.60 18.34
CA GLN A 74 -8.85 -2.98 18.81
C GLN A 74 -10.19 -3.68 19.15
N HIS A 75 -11.29 -2.93 19.26
CA HIS A 75 -12.63 -3.42 19.55
C HIS A 75 -13.55 -3.40 18.33
N GLU A 76 -12.98 -3.19 17.14
CA GLU A 76 -13.70 -3.12 15.84
C GLU A 76 -14.64 -1.91 15.71
N ASN A 77 -14.49 -0.89 16.57
CA ASN A 77 -15.22 0.36 16.39
C ASN A 77 -14.53 1.20 15.31
N ILE A 78 -15.32 1.73 14.37
CA ILE A 78 -14.80 2.65 13.34
C ILE A 78 -14.36 3.95 14.04
N THR A 79 -13.08 4.29 13.94
CA THR A 79 -12.49 5.52 14.47
C THR A 79 -12.32 6.59 13.41
N LYS A 80 -12.26 6.21 12.12
CA LYS A 80 -12.19 7.13 10.99
C LYS A 80 -12.83 6.51 9.76
N HIS A 81 -13.74 7.24 9.14
CA HIS A 81 -14.15 7.01 7.76
C HIS A 81 -13.15 7.69 6.83
N CYS A 82 -12.45 6.92 6.01
CA CYS A 82 -11.51 7.47 5.05
C CYS A 82 -12.24 7.98 3.80
N ASN A 83 -11.64 8.96 3.12
CA ASN A 83 -12.18 9.43 1.86
C ASN A 83 -12.06 8.33 0.79
N GLU A 84 -13.12 8.16 0.03
CA GLU A 84 -13.15 7.18 -1.06
C GLU A 84 -12.26 7.64 -2.23
N TYR A 85 -11.64 6.69 -2.89
CA TYR A 85 -10.89 6.96 -4.11
C TYR A 85 -11.85 7.21 -5.27
N PRO A 86 -11.44 8.03 -6.27
CA PRO A 86 -12.08 8.00 -7.58
C PRO A 86 -12.08 6.57 -8.15
N GLN A 87 -13.08 6.23 -8.95
CA GLN A 87 -13.17 4.89 -9.54
C GLN A 87 -11.92 4.51 -10.35
N ILE A 88 -11.31 5.49 -11.02
CA ILE A 88 -10.02 5.33 -11.72
C ILE A 88 -9.11 6.45 -11.23
N LEU A 89 -7.93 6.07 -10.75
CA LEU A 89 -6.93 7.00 -10.24
C LEU A 89 -5.59 6.75 -10.91
N SER A 90 -5.01 7.76 -11.52
CA SER A 90 -3.65 7.65 -12.07
C SER A 90 -2.61 7.49 -10.98
N ALA A 91 -1.50 6.82 -11.29
CA ALA A 91 -0.40 6.61 -10.34
C ALA A 91 0.19 7.93 -9.81
N SER A 92 0.30 8.95 -10.66
CA SER A 92 0.80 10.26 -10.24
C SER A 92 -0.19 11.00 -9.33
N GLU A 93 -1.48 10.91 -9.63
CA GLU A 93 -2.51 11.51 -8.80
C GLU A 93 -2.67 10.79 -7.46
N PHE A 94 -2.52 9.47 -7.42
CA PHE A 94 -2.43 8.69 -6.18
C PHE A 94 -1.38 9.26 -5.22
N ILE A 95 -0.15 9.46 -5.69
CA ILE A 95 0.90 10.09 -4.88
C ILE A 95 0.49 11.49 -4.44
N ARG A 96 -0.04 12.30 -5.34
CA ARG A 96 -0.46 13.66 -5.01
C ARG A 96 -1.54 13.68 -3.94
N LEU A 97 -2.56 12.85 -4.05
CA LEU A 97 -3.68 12.81 -3.10
C LEU A 97 -3.26 12.32 -1.72
N ILE A 98 -2.38 11.30 -1.63
CA ILE A 98 -1.83 10.85 -0.34
C ILE A 98 -1.06 11.98 0.35
N TYR A 99 -0.13 12.60 -0.36
CA TYR A 99 0.76 13.60 0.23
C TYR A 99 0.14 14.99 0.37
N THR A 100 -1.09 15.18 -0.11
CA THR A 100 -1.95 16.32 0.22
C THR A 100 -3.06 15.95 1.22
N TYR A 101 -2.97 14.77 1.85
CA TYR A 101 -3.89 14.25 2.88
C TYR A 101 -5.35 14.17 2.42
N GLN A 102 -5.56 13.95 1.12
CA GLN A 102 -6.91 13.81 0.56
C GLN A 102 -7.40 12.36 0.58
N ILE A 103 -6.50 11.40 0.54
CA ILE A 103 -6.79 9.96 0.68
C ILE A 103 -5.80 9.31 1.64
N ASP A 104 -6.20 8.21 2.22
CA ASP A 104 -5.34 7.31 3.00
C ASP A 104 -4.91 6.14 2.12
N ALA A 105 -3.77 5.50 2.42
CA ALA A 105 -3.32 4.29 1.75
C ALA A 105 -2.67 3.33 2.75
N ARG A 106 -3.01 2.05 2.64
CA ARG A 106 -2.46 0.95 3.42
C ARG A 106 -2.27 -0.27 2.53
N MET A 107 -1.29 -1.11 2.78
CA MET A 107 -1.01 -2.28 1.94
C MET A 107 -2.22 -3.24 1.78
N PRO A 108 -3.01 -3.58 2.82
CA PRO A 108 -4.04 -4.62 2.72
C PRO A 108 -5.27 -4.25 1.86
N GLU A 109 -5.36 -3.04 1.37
CA GLU A 109 -6.46 -2.60 0.49
C GLU A 109 -6.18 -2.81 -1.00
N PHE A 110 -4.92 -3.11 -1.37
CA PHE A 110 -4.52 -3.25 -2.78
C PHE A 110 -4.44 -4.71 -3.23
N ILE A 111 -4.99 -4.97 -4.41
CA ILE A 111 -4.91 -6.25 -5.11
C ILE A 111 -4.01 -6.04 -6.33
N PHE A 112 -3.01 -6.88 -6.48
CA PHE A 112 -2.04 -6.78 -7.57
C PHE A 112 -2.17 -7.96 -8.53
N ARG A 113 -2.01 -7.69 -9.84
CA ARG A 113 -1.79 -8.75 -10.82
C ARG A 113 -0.39 -9.34 -10.61
N THR A 114 -0.32 -10.63 -10.31
CA THR A 114 0.92 -11.32 -9.91
C THR A 114 2.03 -11.19 -10.95
N SER A 115 1.71 -11.39 -12.24
CA SER A 115 2.70 -11.30 -13.32
C SER A 115 3.31 -9.91 -13.39
N HIS A 116 2.47 -8.87 -13.42
CA HIS A 116 2.92 -7.47 -13.50
C HIS A 116 3.73 -7.03 -12.27
N PHE A 117 3.28 -7.42 -11.07
CA PHE A 117 4.03 -7.15 -9.84
C PHE A 117 5.44 -7.75 -9.86
N ASN A 118 5.59 -8.96 -10.41
CA ASN A 118 6.92 -9.58 -10.57
C ASN A 118 7.77 -8.86 -11.63
N GLU A 119 7.17 -8.44 -12.76
CA GLU A 119 7.84 -7.70 -13.83
C GLU A 119 8.33 -6.32 -13.37
N THR A 120 7.62 -5.66 -12.49
CA THR A 120 8.02 -4.36 -11.92
C THR A 120 9.09 -4.45 -10.84
N GLY A 121 9.55 -5.65 -10.50
CA GLY A 121 10.62 -5.88 -9.52
C GLY A 121 10.14 -6.03 -8.08
N ARG A 122 8.82 -6.24 -7.90
CA ARG A 122 8.17 -6.49 -6.59
C ARG A 122 8.20 -5.24 -5.70
N PHE A 123 8.49 -5.39 -4.42
CA PHE A 123 8.45 -4.25 -3.48
C PHE A 123 9.61 -3.27 -3.65
N ILE A 124 9.30 -1.98 -3.71
CA ILE A 124 10.28 -0.91 -3.53
C ILE A 124 10.60 -0.82 -2.03
N LYS A 125 11.90 -0.84 -1.68
CA LYS A 125 12.36 -1.02 -0.30
C LYS A 125 12.85 0.28 0.31
N PHE A 126 12.19 0.69 1.40
CA PHE A 126 12.67 1.74 2.31
C PHE A 126 12.72 1.20 3.73
N ASP A 127 13.47 1.89 4.59
CA ASP A 127 13.60 1.48 5.99
C ASP A 127 12.22 1.40 6.67
N LEU A 128 12.03 0.43 7.55
CA LEU A 128 10.76 0.12 8.23
C LEU A 128 9.60 -0.25 7.27
N ALA A 129 9.86 -0.52 5.99
CA ALA A 129 8.84 -0.56 4.93
C ALA A 129 8.03 0.75 4.82
N TYR A 130 8.46 1.82 5.49
CA TYR A 130 7.75 3.09 5.53
C TYR A 130 7.81 3.76 4.18
N ARG A 131 6.66 4.06 3.57
CA ARG A 131 6.49 4.53 2.18
C ARG A 131 6.75 3.47 1.08
N SER A 132 7.11 2.24 1.44
CA SER A 132 7.35 1.16 0.47
C SER A 132 6.08 0.73 -0.25
N ASP A 133 4.95 0.72 0.45
CA ASP A 133 3.62 0.50 -0.10
C ASP A 133 3.27 1.56 -1.18
N ASN A 134 3.43 2.85 -0.86
CA ASN A 134 3.14 3.94 -1.79
C ASN A 134 4.00 3.86 -3.06
N ALA A 135 5.31 3.60 -2.92
CA ALA A 135 6.22 3.45 -4.05
C ALA A 135 5.87 2.22 -4.91
N THR A 136 5.55 1.10 -4.28
CA THR A 136 5.19 -0.13 -4.98
C THR A 136 3.89 0.02 -5.76
N VAL A 137 2.85 0.59 -5.13
CA VAL A 137 1.59 0.88 -5.80
C VAL A 137 1.79 1.84 -6.98
N LEU A 138 2.59 2.92 -6.80
CA LEU A 138 2.93 3.86 -7.87
C LEU A 138 3.50 3.12 -9.08
N VAL A 139 4.51 2.26 -8.88
CA VAL A 139 5.18 1.55 -9.98
C VAL A 139 4.24 0.56 -10.65
N CYS A 140 3.47 -0.21 -9.88
CA CYS A 140 2.52 -1.18 -10.43
C CYS A 140 1.33 -0.53 -11.16
N ALA A 141 0.95 0.69 -10.76
CA ALA A 141 -0.19 1.40 -11.34
C ALA A 141 0.19 2.35 -12.50
N GLU A 142 1.47 2.46 -12.83
CA GLU A 142 1.97 3.54 -13.70
C GLU A 142 1.28 3.62 -15.06
N GLU A 143 1.13 2.49 -15.74
CA GLU A 143 0.61 2.48 -17.10
C GLU A 143 -0.92 2.57 -17.17
N LYS A 144 -1.60 1.92 -16.22
CA LYS A 144 -3.05 1.70 -16.29
C LYS A 144 -3.82 2.41 -15.18
N GLY A 145 -3.13 2.86 -14.13
CA GLY A 145 -3.76 3.42 -12.94
C GLY A 145 -4.27 2.35 -11.96
N ILE A 146 -5.04 2.82 -10.99
CA ILE A 146 -5.68 2.03 -9.94
C ILE A 146 -7.18 2.02 -10.21
N PHE A 147 -7.79 0.84 -10.19
CA PHE A 147 -9.25 0.70 -10.27
C PHE A 147 -9.83 0.48 -8.87
N SER A 148 -10.71 1.38 -8.41
CA SER A 148 -11.37 1.28 -7.11
C SER A 148 -12.64 0.46 -7.21
N ILE A 149 -12.74 -0.55 -6.34
CA ILE A 149 -13.88 -1.44 -6.22
C ILE A 149 -14.90 -0.78 -5.29
N GLU A 150 -16.08 -0.52 -5.81
CA GLU A 150 -17.18 0.06 -5.04
C GLU A 150 -17.90 -0.99 -4.19
N LYS A 151 -18.64 -0.54 -3.17
CA LYS A 151 -19.55 -1.35 -2.34
C LYS A 151 -18.89 -2.45 -1.51
N ALA A 152 -17.56 -2.38 -1.34
CA ALA A 152 -16.81 -3.28 -0.47
C ALA A 152 -15.67 -2.51 0.16
N LYS A 153 -15.37 -2.78 1.42
CA LYS A 153 -14.31 -2.10 2.18
C LYS A 153 -13.40 -3.09 2.91
N VAL A 154 -12.19 -2.65 3.13
CA VAL A 154 -11.27 -3.23 4.10
C VAL A 154 -11.29 -2.34 5.35
N LEU A 155 -11.40 -2.96 6.52
CA LEU A 155 -11.30 -2.27 7.79
C LEU A 155 -9.88 -2.46 8.32
N TRP A 156 -9.09 -1.39 8.22
CA TRP A 156 -7.70 -1.41 8.70
C TRP A 156 -7.64 -1.12 10.19
N ARG A 157 -6.94 -1.98 10.94
CA ARG A 157 -6.87 -1.85 12.40
C ARG A 157 -5.70 -0.98 12.84
N ASP A 158 -6.00 0.12 13.51
CA ASP A 158 -5.00 0.86 14.28
C ASP A 158 -4.90 0.26 15.70
N SER A 159 -3.99 -0.69 15.84
CA SER A 159 -3.73 -1.39 17.11
C SER A 159 -2.83 -0.59 18.07
N GLY A 160 -2.32 0.57 17.66
CA GLY A 160 -1.36 1.39 18.43
C GLY A 160 0.06 0.80 18.48
N VAL A 161 0.28 -0.41 17.97
CA VAL A 161 1.61 -1.05 17.86
C VAL A 161 2.14 -1.11 16.43
N ASN A 162 1.37 -0.59 15.49
CA ASN A 162 1.75 -0.50 14.08
C ASN A 162 2.96 0.42 13.93
N ILE A 163 3.79 0.19 12.91
CA ILE A 163 4.95 1.06 12.64
C ILE A 163 4.48 2.50 12.45
N SER A 164 3.37 2.72 11.73
CA SER A 164 2.77 4.04 11.51
C SER A 164 2.38 4.74 12.80
N SER A 165 1.88 4.01 13.81
CA SER A 165 1.42 4.54 15.11
C SER A 165 2.50 4.58 16.18
N THR A 166 3.74 4.17 15.88
CA THR A 166 4.85 4.20 16.84
C THR A 166 5.53 5.57 16.86
N TYR A 167 5.60 6.21 18.04
CA TYR A 167 6.08 7.59 18.23
C TYR A 167 7.37 7.73 19.06
N ASN A 168 8.15 6.64 19.26
CA ASN A 168 9.44 6.79 19.93
C ASN A 168 10.48 7.48 19.02
N ILE A 169 11.41 8.26 19.62
CA ILE A 169 12.39 9.09 18.91
C ILE A 169 13.21 8.30 17.88
N SER A 170 13.59 7.06 18.22
CA SER A 170 14.40 6.23 17.30
C SER A 170 13.61 5.88 16.04
N THR A 171 12.35 5.44 16.21
CA THR A 171 11.48 5.10 15.07
C THR A 171 11.11 6.33 14.25
N GLN A 172 10.85 7.48 14.89
CA GLN A 172 10.56 8.73 14.18
C GLN A 172 11.74 9.19 13.31
N LYS A 173 12.97 9.11 13.81
CA LYS A 173 14.17 9.39 13.00
C LYS A 173 14.26 8.48 11.76
N ARG A 174 13.99 7.19 11.93
CA ARG A 174 14.01 6.22 10.83
C ARG A 174 12.91 6.49 9.81
N LYS A 175 11.68 6.83 10.26
CA LYS A 175 10.58 7.25 9.39
C LYS A 175 10.93 8.49 8.58
N ALA A 176 11.53 9.50 9.21
CA ALA A 176 11.95 10.72 8.54
C ALA A 176 13.01 10.43 7.45
N ILE A 177 14.00 9.58 7.75
CA ILE A 177 15.00 9.15 6.77
C ILE A 177 14.33 8.39 5.62
N ALA A 178 13.46 7.44 5.92
CA ALA A 178 12.72 6.68 4.90
C ALA A 178 11.86 7.60 4.01
N THR A 179 11.26 8.66 4.58
CA THR A 179 10.50 9.66 3.82
C THR A 179 11.41 10.49 2.90
N ILE A 180 12.62 10.88 3.36
CA ILE A 180 13.61 11.57 2.53
C ILE A 180 14.06 10.65 1.38
N ASP A 181 14.38 9.40 1.68
CA ASP A 181 14.80 8.40 0.68
C ASP A 181 13.70 8.15 -0.35
N PHE A 182 12.44 8.06 0.10
CA PHE A 182 11.29 7.96 -0.79
C PHE A 182 11.18 9.18 -1.72
N PHE A 183 11.30 10.42 -1.22
CA PHE A 183 11.19 11.61 -2.07
C PHE A 183 12.36 11.74 -3.05
N ASN A 184 13.57 11.35 -2.65
CA ASN A 184 14.72 11.30 -3.56
C ASN A 184 14.51 10.25 -4.65
N TRP A 185 14.02 9.07 -4.28
CA TRP A 185 13.65 8.01 -5.21
C TRP A 185 12.54 8.47 -6.17
N LEU A 186 11.48 9.10 -5.65
CA LEU A 186 10.37 9.60 -6.45
C LEU A 186 10.83 10.60 -7.51
N GLU A 187 11.71 11.55 -7.15
CA GLU A 187 12.28 12.49 -8.09
C GLU A 187 13.11 11.80 -9.17
N ALA A 188 13.99 10.88 -8.76
CA ALA A 188 14.81 10.11 -9.70
C ALA A 188 13.94 9.25 -10.64
N TYR A 189 12.86 8.66 -10.12
CA TYR A 189 11.91 7.85 -10.88
C TYR A 189 11.26 8.66 -12.01
N TYR A 190 10.69 9.83 -11.70
CA TYR A 190 10.08 10.69 -12.72
C TYR A 190 11.09 11.31 -13.67
N THR A 191 12.26 11.72 -13.17
CA THR A 191 13.36 12.24 -13.99
C THR A 191 13.84 11.22 -15.01
N SER A 192 14.00 9.94 -14.63
CA SER A 192 14.42 8.87 -15.54
C SER A 192 13.45 8.64 -16.70
N LYS A 193 12.21 9.07 -16.55
CA LYS A 193 11.12 8.97 -17.54
C LYS A 193 10.89 10.27 -18.31
N ASN A 194 11.69 11.30 -18.08
CA ASN A 194 11.48 12.66 -18.60
C ASN A 194 10.11 13.23 -18.22
N GLN A 195 9.62 12.91 -17.02
CA GLN A 195 8.35 13.37 -16.47
C GLN A 195 8.59 14.28 -15.25
N THR A 196 7.60 15.13 -14.94
CA THR A 196 7.62 15.95 -13.74
C THR A 196 7.02 15.19 -12.56
N SER A 197 7.72 15.24 -11.41
CA SER A 197 7.21 14.68 -10.16
C SER A 197 5.87 15.29 -9.77
N PRO A 198 4.90 14.50 -9.25
CA PRO A 198 3.59 14.99 -8.82
C PRO A 198 3.66 15.88 -7.57
N LEU A 199 4.81 15.92 -6.89
CA LEU A 199 5.08 16.75 -5.72
C LEU A 199 6.22 17.74 -6.01
N THR A 200 5.97 19.01 -5.77
CA THR A 200 6.99 20.06 -5.87
C THR A 200 8.05 19.91 -4.77
N LEU A 201 9.25 20.47 -4.99
CA LEU A 201 10.30 20.50 -3.96
C LEU A 201 9.80 21.10 -2.65
N LYS A 202 8.99 22.18 -2.71
CA LYS A 202 8.42 22.83 -1.53
C LYS A 202 7.51 21.89 -0.74
N GLU A 203 6.62 21.16 -1.41
CA GLU A 203 5.74 20.17 -0.77
C GLU A 203 6.54 19.06 -0.11
N ARG A 204 7.52 18.49 -0.79
CA ARG A 204 8.40 17.44 -0.23
C ARG A 204 9.15 17.91 1.01
N LEU A 205 9.69 19.13 1.00
CA LEU A 205 10.37 19.72 2.17
C LEU A 205 9.40 19.93 3.34
N LEU A 206 8.21 20.46 3.10
CA LEU A 206 7.19 20.64 4.15
C LEU A 206 6.78 19.29 4.77
N LEU A 207 6.52 18.29 3.94
CA LEU A 207 6.17 16.94 4.40
C LEU A 207 7.30 16.31 5.24
N THR A 208 8.54 16.48 4.83
CA THR A 208 9.71 16.00 5.60
C THR A 208 9.79 16.67 6.97
N ILE A 209 9.53 17.99 7.05
CA ILE A 209 9.53 18.73 8.32
C ILE A 209 8.42 18.20 9.24
N THR A 210 7.22 17.94 8.70
CA THR A 210 6.09 17.42 9.47
C THR A 210 6.38 16.02 10.06
N GLU A 211 7.17 15.18 9.37
CA GLU A 211 7.59 13.87 9.89
C GLU A 211 8.61 13.97 11.04
N ILE A 212 9.31 15.08 11.16
CA ILE A 212 10.36 15.29 12.18
C ILE A 212 9.79 16.00 13.42
N SER A 213 8.64 16.69 13.29
CA SER A 213 8.00 17.47 14.36
C SER A 213 7.20 16.59 15.31
#